data_be350b9bfb193154bdb56c120d6bf583
#
_entry.id   be350b9bfb193154bdb56c120d6bf583
#
_cell.length_a   1.000
_cell.length_b   1.000
_cell.length_c   1.000
_cell.angle_alpha   90.00
_cell.angle_beta   90.00
_cell.angle_gamma   90.00
#
_symmetry.space_group_name_H-M   'P 1'
#
loop_
_entity.id
_entity.type
_entity.pdbx_description
1 polymer ?
#
loop_
_entity_poly.entity_id
_entity_poly.type
_entity_poly.pdbx_seq_one_letter_code
_entity_poly.pdbx_strand_id
1 'polypeptide(L)'
;DTNGDIRWVLKPDAFTNYDFRNLDRRGNMMAVTQVKDGDLIFAQGLRHFKMDLVGLVKRDQRLPRGYIDYSHDQIQMPNGDLLLRVGKRNYKRPDGVVVNTIRDQIIEVNADGDLVDEWNLPEILDPLRDNLLRALDQGAVCIEIDPKKAGQTAEARPDAPLMDIPGIEVGRNWAHVNSIEYDPKDDSIILSIRHQGVIKIGRDKQVKWILGTPAGWSAKFKDKVLKPVDSHGKALT
;
A
#
# COMPACT_ATOMS: atom_id res chain seq x y z
N ASP A 1 1.04 27.49 -11.79
CA ASP A 1 0.61 27.58 -13.18
C ASP A 1 1.71 27.11 -14.15
N THR A 2 1.51 27.25 -15.44
CA THR A 2 2.46 26.80 -16.46
C THR A 2 3.80 27.56 -16.45
N ASN A 3 3.87 28.70 -15.77
CA ASN A 3 5.10 29.47 -15.59
C ASN A 3 5.85 29.11 -14.30
N GLY A 4 5.33 28.19 -13.52
CA GLY A 4 5.89 27.79 -12.22
C GLY A 4 5.50 28.71 -11.06
N ASP A 5 4.58 29.65 -11.26
CA ASP A 5 4.11 30.50 -10.17
C ASP A 5 3.22 29.72 -9.20
N ILE A 6 3.46 29.88 -7.91
CA ILE A 6 2.61 29.31 -6.87
C ILE A 6 1.26 30.03 -6.86
N ARG A 7 0.18 29.30 -7.12
CA ARG A 7 -1.18 29.84 -7.13
C ARG A 7 -2.01 29.42 -5.91
N TRP A 8 -1.59 28.36 -5.27
CA TRP A 8 -2.27 27.85 -4.09
C TRP A 8 -1.29 27.13 -3.16
N VAL A 9 -1.48 27.29 -1.87
CA VAL A 9 -0.67 26.64 -0.83
C VAL A 9 -1.59 26.19 0.30
N LEU A 10 -1.50 24.91 0.64
CA LEU A 10 -2.08 24.39 1.88
C LEU A 10 -1.00 24.37 2.97
N LYS A 11 -1.31 25.03 4.10
CA LYS A 11 -0.49 24.90 5.31
C LYS A 11 -1.11 23.85 6.22
N PRO A 12 -0.38 22.78 6.59
CA PRO A 12 -0.93 21.70 7.42
C PRO A 12 -1.49 22.15 8.76
N ASP A 13 -0.90 23.15 9.37
CA ASP A 13 -1.32 23.72 10.65
C ASP A 13 -2.63 24.54 10.57
N ALA A 14 -3.08 24.87 9.38
CA ALA A 14 -4.31 25.63 9.19
C ALA A 14 -5.60 24.83 9.48
N PHE A 15 -5.55 23.51 9.47
CA PHE A 15 -6.73 22.65 9.63
C PHE A 15 -6.57 21.49 10.62
N THR A 16 -5.39 21.31 11.20
CA THR A 16 -5.15 20.28 12.21
C THR A 16 -4.50 20.88 13.44
N ASN A 17 -4.99 20.52 14.61
CA ASN A 17 -4.21 20.63 15.83
C ASN A 17 -3.05 19.65 15.69
N TYR A 18 -1.93 20.13 15.18
CA TYR A 18 -0.74 19.33 14.88
C TYR A 18 -0.07 18.91 16.19
N ASP A 19 -0.69 17.96 16.87
CA ASP A 19 -0.07 17.33 18.05
C ASP A 19 0.75 16.12 17.61
N PHE A 20 2.05 16.30 17.51
CA PHE A 20 2.99 15.22 17.21
C PHE A 20 2.93 14.05 18.20
N ARG A 21 2.31 14.25 19.37
CA ARG A 21 2.07 13.21 20.36
C ARG A 21 0.83 12.37 20.03
N ASN A 22 -0.04 12.87 19.18
CA ASN A 22 -1.20 12.14 18.73
C ASN A 22 -0.83 11.26 17.53
N LEU A 23 -0.66 9.96 17.75
CA LEU A 23 -0.32 8.99 16.71
C LEU A 23 -1.31 8.96 15.54
N ASP A 24 -2.58 9.29 15.79
CA ASP A 24 -3.61 9.30 14.77
C ASP A 24 -3.39 10.40 13.71
N ARG A 25 -2.68 11.47 14.08
CA ARG A 25 -2.43 12.63 13.20
C ARG A 25 -0.94 12.92 12.99
N ARG A 26 -0.10 11.99 13.41
CA ARG A 26 1.35 12.16 13.30
C ARG A 26 1.82 11.98 11.87
N GLY A 27 2.79 12.78 11.45
CA GLY A 27 3.47 12.66 10.17
C GLY A 27 3.00 13.67 9.14
N ASN A 28 3.53 13.54 7.94
CA ASN A 28 3.24 14.42 6.81
C ASN A 28 1.91 14.03 6.15
N MET A 29 1.33 14.97 5.40
CA MET A 29 0.31 14.65 4.41
C MET A 29 0.92 13.74 3.35
N MET A 30 0.25 12.64 3.06
CA MET A 30 0.69 11.67 2.06
C MET A 30 -0.47 11.28 1.14
N ALA A 31 -0.14 10.75 -0.03
CA ALA A 31 -1.13 10.27 -0.99
C ALA A 31 -2.16 11.37 -1.35
N VAL A 32 -1.71 12.61 -1.55
CA VAL A 32 -2.61 13.72 -1.90
C VAL A 32 -3.08 13.54 -3.33
N THR A 33 -4.38 13.38 -3.51
CA THR A 33 -5.01 13.17 -4.81
C THR A 33 -6.21 14.09 -4.96
N GLN A 34 -6.34 14.74 -6.11
CA GLN A 34 -7.57 15.48 -6.44
C GLN A 34 -8.59 14.49 -7.00
N VAL A 35 -9.77 14.47 -6.38
CA VAL A 35 -10.87 13.61 -6.81
C VAL A 35 -11.80 14.33 -7.81
N LYS A 36 -12.71 13.59 -8.40
CA LYS A 36 -13.51 14.04 -9.54
C LYS A 36 -14.37 15.28 -9.28
N ASP A 37 -14.79 15.50 -8.03
CA ASP A 37 -15.55 16.69 -7.61
C ASP A 37 -14.66 17.91 -7.29
N GLY A 38 -13.36 17.80 -7.50
CA GLY A 38 -12.38 18.86 -7.30
C GLY A 38 -11.80 18.92 -5.88
N ASP A 39 -12.31 18.15 -4.95
CA ASP A 39 -11.78 18.05 -3.60
C ASP A 39 -10.42 17.31 -3.58
N LEU A 40 -9.67 17.49 -2.53
CA LEU A 40 -8.46 16.73 -2.24
C LEU A 40 -8.77 15.63 -1.22
N ILE A 41 -8.29 14.42 -1.47
CA ILE A 41 -8.19 13.36 -0.48
C ILE A 41 -6.74 13.17 -0.10
N PHE A 42 -6.45 12.87 1.15
CA PHE A 42 -5.09 12.63 1.63
C PHE A 42 -5.07 11.82 2.93
N ALA A 43 -3.91 11.23 3.20
CA ALA A 43 -3.58 10.52 4.42
C ALA A 43 -2.78 11.40 5.37
N GLN A 44 -3.01 11.27 6.67
CA GLN A 44 -2.13 11.76 7.72
C GLN A 44 -2.23 10.87 8.95
N GLY A 45 -1.12 10.29 9.36
CA GLY A 45 -1.09 9.35 10.47
C GLY A 45 -1.98 8.13 10.21
N LEU A 46 -2.96 7.93 11.06
CA LEU A 46 -3.96 6.84 10.93
C LEU A 46 -5.32 7.35 10.45
N ARG A 47 -5.36 8.49 9.77
CA ARG A 47 -6.59 9.13 9.33
C ARG A 47 -6.57 9.44 7.85
N HIS A 48 -7.72 9.37 7.22
CA HIS A 48 -7.94 9.86 5.87
C HIS A 48 -8.87 11.07 5.89
N PHE A 49 -8.56 11.99 5.00
CA PHE A 49 -9.22 13.28 4.92
C PHE A 49 -9.81 13.49 3.52
N LYS A 50 -10.89 14.24 3.46
CA LYS A 50 -11.36 14.90 2.26
C LYS A 50 -11.57 16.37 2.55
N MET A 51 -11.05 17.24 1.68
CA MET A 51 -11.02 18.68 1.89
C MET A 51 -11.20 19.39 0.56
N ASP A 52 -11.92 20.51 0.54
CA ASP A 52 -11.97 21.35 -0.64
C ASP A 52 -10.72 22.25 -0.77
N LEU A 53 -10.60 22.92 -1.93
CA LEU A 53 -9.44 23.77 -2.22
C LEU A 53 -9.39 25.06 -1.39
N VAL A 54 -10.45 25.43 -0.66
CA VAL A 54 -10.43 26.56 0.29
C VAL A 54 -10.11 26.14 1.72
N GLY A 55 -9.87 24.83 1.94
CA GLY A 55 -9.41 24.31 3.22
C GLY A 55 -10.53 23.80 4.14
N LEU A 56 -11.76 23.71 3.67
CA LEU A 56 -12.85 23.13 4.43
C LEU A 56 -12.75 21.61 4.46
N VAL A 57 -12.48 21.05 5.62
CA VAL A 57 -12.43 19.60 5.83
C VAL A 57 -13.85 19.04 5.81
N LYS A 58 -14.17 18.23 4.81
CA LYS A 58 -15.46 17.56 4.62
C LYS A 58 -15.49 16.17 5.24
N ARG A 59 -14.33 15.53 5.36
CA ARG A 59 -14.15 14.20 5.98
C ARG A 59 -12.85 14.18 6.77
N ASP A 60 -12.91 13.64 7.98
CA ASP A 60 -11.80 13.38 8.87
C ASP A 60 -12.08 12.09 9.61
N GLN A 61 -11.66 10.94 9.03
CA GLN A 61 -11.98 9.63 9.54
C GLN A 61 -10.72 8.84 9.86
N ARG A 62 -10.77 8.08 10.95
CA ARG A 62 -9.72 7.16 11.32
C ARG A 62 -9.83 5.86 10.52
N LEU A 63 -8.69 5.25 10.21
CA LEU A 63 -8.66 3.89 9.67
C LEU A 63 -9.47 2.93 10.55
N PRO A 64 -10.12 1.93 9.96
CA PRO A 64 -10.77 0.86 10.70
C PRO A 64 -9.80 0.21 11.70
N ARG A 65 -10.36 -0.33 12.79
CA ARG A 65 -9.55 -0.91 13.87
C ARG A 65 -8.67 -2.06 13.35
N GLY A 66 -7.40 -2.04 13.73
CA GLY A 66 -6.43 -3.07 13.34
C GLY A 66 -5.56 -2.68 12.14
N TYR A 67 -5.91 -1.61 11.41
CA TYR A 67 -5.11 -1.12 10.30
C TYR A 67 -4.20 0.04 10.72
N ILE A 68 -3.03 0.08 10.11
CA ILE A 68 -1.93 1.01 10.40
C ILE A 68 -1.20 1.36 9.10
N ASP A 69 -0.15 2.18 9.17
CA ASP A 69 0.77 2.45 8.07
C ASP A 69 0.08 2.95 6.79
N TYR A 70 -0.77 3.96 6.94
CA TYR A 70 -1.47 4.57 5.83
C TYR A 70 -0.58 5.59 5.12
N SER A 71 -0.17 5.27 3.90
CA SER A 71 0.64 6.19 3.07
C SER A 71 0.67 5.76 1.60
N HIS A 72 1.45 6.43 0.79
CA HIS A 72 1.78 6.21 -0.62
C HIS A 72 0.63 6.46 -1.57
N ASP A 73 -0.49 5.73 -1.49
CA ASP A 73 -1.57 5.90 -2.45
C ASP A 73 -2.95 5.59 -1.86
N GLN A 74 -3.93 6.22 -2.45
CA GLN A 74 -5.35 6.01 -2.24
C GLN A 74 -6.12 6.47 -3.47
N ILE A 75 -7.21 5.82 -3.78
CA ILE A 75 -8.08 6.23 -4.87
C ILE A 75 -9.54 6.24 -4.43
N GLN A 76 -10.35 7.11 -5.06
CA GLN A 76 -11.78 7.07 -4.93
C GLN A 76 -12.39 6.24 -6.06
N MET A 77 -13.19 5.24 -5.68
CA MET A 77 -13.92 4.39 -6.59
C MET A 77 -15.15 5.12 -7.17
N PRO A 78 -15.73 4.63 -8.28
CA PRO A 78 -16.92 5.24 -8.89
C PRO A 78 -18.14 5.32 -7.96
N ASN A 79 -18.27 4.39 -7.00
CA ASN A 79 -19.32 4.38 -5.98
C ASN A 79 -19.08 5.37 -4.83
N GLY A 80 -17.92 6.03 -4.80
CA GLY A 80 -17.54 6.99 -3.76
C GLY A 80 -16.71 6.39 -2.61
N ASP A 81 -16.57 5.09 -2.54
CA ASP A 81 -15.72 4.40 -1.58
C ASP A 81 -14.24 4.68 -1.86
N LEU A 82 -13.39 4.47 -0.87
CA LEU A 82 -11.95 4.67 -1.01
C LEU A 82 -11.22 3.32 -0.93
N LEU A 83 -10.30 3.10 -1.86
CA LEU A 83 -9.27 2.08 -1.72
C LEU A 83 -8.05 2.71 -1.07
N LEU A 84 -7.62 2.15 0.05
CA LEU A 84 -6.53 2.66 0.88
C LEU A 84 -5.41 1.62 0.97
N ARG A 85 -4.17 2.05 0.76
CA ARG A 85 -2.99 1.24 1.02
C ARG A 85 -2.59 1.37 2.49
N VAL A 86 -2.62 0.28 3.20
CA VAL A 86 -2.39 0.22 4.66
C VAL A 86 -1.50 -0.97 5.04
N GLY A 87 -1.17 -1.07 6.31
CA GLY A 87 -0.65 -2.26 6.96
C GLY A 87 -1.64 -2.82 7.99
N LYS A 88 -1.36 -3.99 8.53
CA LYS A 88 -2.17 -4.68 9.54
C LYS A 88 -1.38 -4.90 10.82
N ARG A 89 -1.99 -4.56 11.95
CA ARG A 89 -1.40 -4.77 13.27
C ARG A 89 -1.59 -6.23 13.70
N ASN A 90 -0.57 -6.79 14.33
CA ASN A 90 -0.61 -8.14 14.90
C ASN A 90 -1.04 -9.22 13.90
N TYR A 91 -0.63 -9.06 12.63
CA TYR A 91 -0.87 -10.07 11.61
C TYR A 91 -0.02 -11.31 11.91
N LYS A 92 -0.66 -12.47 11.97
CA LYS A 92 0.03 -13.76 12.11
C LYS A 92 0.29 -14.33 10.72
N ARG A 93 1.55 -14.36 10.34
CA ARG A 93 2.02 -14.90 9.05
C ARG A 93 1.77 -16.42 8.96
N PRO A 94 1.76 -16.99 7.73
CA PRO A 94 1.64 -18.44 7.55
C PRO A 94 2.72 -19.26 8.27
N ASP A 95 3.91 -18.70 8.50
CA ASP A 95 4.99 -19.32 9.27
C ASP A 95 4.82 -19.17 10.78
N GLY A 96 3.71 -18.57 11.25
CA GLY A 96 3.36 -18.41 12.66
C GLY A 96 3.91 -17.16 13.33
N VAL A 97 4.78 -16.42 12.68
CA VAL A 97 5.34 -15.16 13.22
C VAL A 97 4.29 -14.07 13.23
N VAL A 98 4.20 -13.32 14.34
CA VAL A 98 3.29 -12.17 14.48
C VAL A 98 4.05 -10.89 14.16
N VAL A 99 3.53 -10.11 13.23
CA VAL A 99 4.15 -8.86 12.76
C VAL A 99 3.14 -7.72 12.68
N ASN A 100 3.63 -6.50 12.69
CA ASN A 100 2.90 -5.37 12.15
C ASN A 100 3.33 -5.20 10.70
N THR A 101 2.40 -5.40 9.78
CA THR A 101 2.75 -5.35 8.35
C THR A 101 2.89 -3.92 7.84
N ILE A 102 3.57 -3.77 6.72
CA ILE A 102 3.77 -2.48 6.06
C ILE A 102 3.45 -2.60 4.57
N ARG A 103 2.59 -1.72 4.05
CA ARG A 103 2.33 -1.54 2.62
C ARG A 103 1.95 -2.82 1.87
N ASP A 104 1.25 -3.70 2.53
CA ASP A 104 0.88 -5.02 2.00
C ASP A 104 -0.59 -5.39 2.21
N GLN A 105 -1.39 -4.41 2.59
CA GLN A 105 -2.83 -4.53 2.69
C GLN A 105 -3.51 -3.44 1.86
N ILE A 106 -4.54 -3.80 1.12
CA ILE A 106 -5.44 -2.84 0.50
C ILE A 106 -6.80 -3.04 1.16
N ILE A 107 -7.42 -1.96 1.58
CA ILE A 107 -8.77 -2.00 2.12
C ILE A 107 -9.70 -1.07 1.34
N GLU A 108 -10.94 -1.45 1.26
CA GLU A 108 -12.03 -0.60 0.81
C GLU A 108 -12.81 -0.10 2.02
N VAL A 109 -13.01 1.20 2.09
CA VAL A 109 -13.82 1.83 3.12
C VAL A 109 -14.92 2.68 2.49
N ASN A 110 -16.12 2.61 3.06
CA ASN A 110 -17.26 3.40 2.62
C ASN A 110 -17.19 4.86 3.08
N ALA A 111 -18.24 5.63 2.76
CA ALA A 111 -18.34 7.04 3.15
C ALA A 111 -18.33 7.25 4.68
N ASP A 112 -18.79 6.27 5.45
CA ASP A 112 -18.85 6.33 6.92
C ASP A 112 -17.52 5.89 7.57
N GLY A 113 -16.56 5.38 6.75
CA GLY A 113 -15.26 4.88 7.21
C GLY A 113 -15.28 3.42 7.64
N ASP A 114 -16.38 2.71 7.38
CA ASP A 114 -16.48 1.28 7.68
C ASP A 114 -15.73 0.46 6.64
N LEU A 115 -15.12 -0.62 7.10
CA LEU A 115 -14.46 -1.60 6.24
C LEU A 115 -15.50 -2.33 5.39
N VAL A 116 -15.35 -2.24 4.06
CA VAL A 116 -16.18 -2.95 3.08
C VAL A 116 -15.49 -4.22 2.62
N ASP A 117 -14.21 -4.14 2.29
CA ASP A 117 -13.44 -5.26 1.77
C ASP A 117 -11.94 -5.14 2.07
N GLU A 118 -11.21 -6.26 1.97
CA GLU A 118 -9.78 -6.35 2.23
C GLU A 118 -9.07 -7.24 1.22
N TRP A 119 -7.92 -6.79 0.69
CA TRP A 119 -6.95 -7.61 -0.03
C TRP A 119 -5.71 -7.77 0.84
N ASN A 120 -5.61 -8.91 1.51
CA ASN A 120 -4.48 -9.30 2.34
C ASN A 120 -3.41 -9.93 1.45
N LEU A 121 -2.44 -9.15 0.99
CA LEU A 121 -1.44 -9.63 0.03
C LEU A 121 -0.59 -10.79 0.55
N PRO A 122 -0.21 -10.86 1.85
CA PRO A 122 0.46 -12.03 2.41
C PRO A 122 -0.29 -13.36 2.21
N GLU A 123 -1.62 -13.34 2.15
CA GLU A 123 -2.46 -14.52 1.91
C GLU A 123 -2.74 -14.77 0.43
N ILE A 124 -2.73 -13.70 -0.38
CA ILE A 124 -3.04 -13.77 -1.80
C ILE A 124 -1.81 -14.20 -2.61
N LEU A 125 -0.64 -13.67 -2.28
CA LEU A 125 0.62 -13.87 -3.01
C LEU A 125 1.56 -14.86 -2.30
N ASP A 126 2.78 -14.99 -2.82
CA ASP A 126 3.86 -15.82 -2.26
C ASP A 126 4.90 -14.94 -1.52
N PRO A 127 4.69 -14.54 -0.25
CA PRO A 127 5.56 -13.57 0.42
C PRO A 127 6.99 -14.07 0.67
N LEU A 128 7.20 -15.39 0.67
CA LEU A 128 8.50 -16.00 0.94
C LEU A 128 9.09 -16.72 -0.29
N ARG A 129 8.73 -16.29 -1.48
CA ARG A 129 9.03 -16.99 -2.73
C ARG A 129 10.52 -17.09 -3.09
N ASP A 130 11.36 -16.17 -2.61
CA ASP A 130 12.80 -16.20 -2.89
C ASP A 130 13.67 -15.53 -1.79
N ASN A 131 14.99 -15.61 -1.94
CA ASN A 131 15.95 -15.08 -0.99
C ASN A 131 15.93 -13.55 -0.92
N LEU A 132 15.62 -12.87 -2.03
CA LEU A 132 15.52 -11.42 -2.05
C LEU A 132 14.36 -10.97 -1.16
N LEU A 133 13.18 -11.60 -1.29
CA LEU A 133 12.03 -11.30 -0.46
C LEU A 133 12.29 -11.62 1.01
N ARG A 134 13.01 -12.69 1.31
CA ARG A 134 13.43 -13.03 2.67
C ARG A 134 14.42 -12.01 3.25
N ALA A 135 15.29 -11.45 2.41
CA ALA A 135 16.16 -10.34 2.84
C ALA A 135 15.34 -9.09 3.16
N LEU A 136 14.30 -8.80 2.38
CA LEU A 136 13.35 -7.71 2.64
C LEU A 136 12.55 -7.94 3.91
N ASP A 137 12.30 -9.20 4.26
CA ASP A 137 11.65 -9.61 5.51
C ASP A 137 12.43 -9.16 6.77
N GLN A 138 13.69 -8.86 6.62
CA GLN A 138 14.50 -8.25 7.69
C GLN A 138 14.15 -6.77 7.93
N GLY A 139 13.17 -6.25 7.23
CA GLY A 139 12.75 -4.89 7.34
C GLY A 139 13.64 -3.90 6.61
N ALA A 140 14.39 -4.38 5.64
CA ALA A 140 15.17 -3.52 4.76
C ALA A 140 14.26 -2.52 4.07
N VAL A 141 14.54 -1.26 4.29
CA VAL A 141 13.84 -0.17 3.64
C VAL A 141 14.56 0.18 2.37
N CYS A 142 13.80 0.51 1.45
CA CYS A 142 14.03 1.23 0.22
C CYS A 142 15.45 1.32 -0.37
N ILE A 143 16.54 1.24 0.39
CA ILE A 143 17.84 1.72 -0.05
C ILE A 143 18.95 0.67 0.04
N GLU A 144 18.98 -0.17 1.06
CA GLU A 144 20.10 -1.11 1.23
C GLU A 144 19.60 -2.49 1.63
N ILE A 145 19.59 -3.39 0.67
CA ILE A 145 19.42 -4.82 0.91
C ILE A 145 20.83 -5.41 1.02
N ASP A 146 21.16 -6.02 2.13
CA ASP A 146 22.37 -6.81 2.27
C ASP A 146 22.08 -8.27 1.87
N PRO A 147 22.50 -8.72 0.67
CA PRO A 147 22.25 -10.10 0.22
C PRO A 147 22.87 -11.16 1.14
N LYS A 148 23.89 -10.80 1.93
CA LYS A 148 24.55 -11.73 2.88
C LYS A 148 23.62 -12.05 4.06
N LYS A 149 22.62 -11.22 4.30
CA LYS A 149 21.61 -11.42 5.34
C LYS A 149 20.33 -12.10 4.80
N ALA A 150 20.31 -12.52 3.56
CA ALA A 150 19.18 -13.19 2.95
C ALA A 150 18.74 -14.41 3.80
N GLY A 151 17.46 -14.51 4.09
CA GLY A 151 16.90 -15.57 4.92
C GLY A 151 17.09 -15.43 6.43
N GLN A 152 17.77 -14.36 6.89
CA GLN A 152 17.81 -14.02 8.31
C GLN A 152 16.61 -13.13 8.65
N THR A 153 16.09 -13.29 9.83
CA THR A 153 14.98 -12.48 10.34
C THR A 153 15.54 -11.36 11.21
N ALA A 154 15.10 -10.12 10.99
CA ALA A 154 15.47 -9.01 11.87
C ALA A 154 14.83 -9.20 13.26
N GLU A 155 15.54 -8.80 14.30
CA GLU A 155 14.98 -8.77 15.64
C GLU A 155 13.85 -7.74 15.73
N ALA A 156 12.71 -8.15 16.27
CA ALA A 156 11.62 -7.25 16.55
C ALA A 156 12.02 -6.21 17.61
N ARG A 157 11.69 -4.95 17.36
CA ARG A 157 11.87 -3.88 18.35
C ARG A 157 10.53 -3.49 18.95
N PRO A 158 10.29 -3.78 20.25
CA PRO A 158 8.99 -3.54 20.91
C PRO A 158 8.58 -2.06 20.92
N ASP A 159 9.57 -1.17 20.89
CA ASP A 159 9.42 0.28 20.87
C ASP A 159 9.28 0.87 19.47
N ALA A 160 9.29 0.03 18.44
CA ALA A 160 9.18 0.48 17.07
C ALA A 160 7.85 1.23 16.85
N PRO A 161 7.89 2.45 16.31
CA PRO A 161 6.68 3.18 15.99
C PRO A 161 5.80 2.40 15.00
N LEU A 162 4.48 2.52 15.16
CA LEU A 162 3.47 1.85 14.32
C LEU A 162 3.37 2.43 12.90
N MET A 163 4.20 3.41 12.57
CA MET A 163 4.22 4.05 11.27
C MET A 163 5.36 3.52 10.41
N ASP A 164 5.31 3.84 9.14
CA ASP A 164 6.28 3.47 8.13
C ASP A 164 7.71 3.84 8.50
N ILE A 165 8.32 2.99 9.28
CA ILE A 165 9.71 3.13 9.67
C ILE A 165 10.51 2.00 9.07
N PRO A 166 11.63 2.40 8.54
CA PRO A 166 12.60 1.50 7.99
C PRO A 166 12.98 0.36 8.92
N GLY A 167 12.71 -0.84 8.45
CA GLY A 167 13.58 -1.94 8.71
C GLY A 167 13.71 -2.50 10.10
N ILE A 168 12.70 -2.48 10.90
CA ILE A 168 12.90 -2.83 12.31
C ILE A 168 12.06 -3.97 12.85
N GLU A 169 11.19 -4.55 12.05
CA GLU A 169 10.38 -5.69 12.45
C GLU A 169 10.37 -6.79 11.39
N VAL A 170 10.19 -7.99 11.87
CA VAL A 170 10.12 -9.20 11.04
C VAL A 170 8.93 -9.15 10.09
N GLY A 171 9.17 -9.45 8.81
CA GLY A 171 8.12 -9.52 7.80
C GLY A 171 7.65 -8.18 7.28
N ARG A 172 8.37 -7.13 7.56
CA ARG A 172 8.00 -5.78 7.12
C ARG A 172 8.43 -5.53 5.69
N ASN A 173 7.58 -4.79 4.96
CA ASN A 173 7.89 -4.17 3.68
C ASN A 173 8.23 -5.14 2.52
N TRP A 174 7.82 -6.40 2.58
CA TRP A 174 8.09 -7.39 1.54
C TRP A 174 7.38 -7.08 0.21
N ALA A 175 6.20 -6.51 0.25
CA ALA A 175 5.44 -6.10 -0.94
C ALA A 175 5.82 -4.68 -1.37
N HIS A 176 5.72 -3.72 -0.46
CA HIS A 176 5.95 -2.31 -0.73
C HIS A 176 5.06 -1.78 -1.87
N VAL A 177 3.75 -1.86 -1.66
CA VAL A 177 2.78 -1.30 -2.61
C VAL A 177 2.95 0.21 -2.70
N ASN A 178 3.17 0.71 -3.91
CA ASN A 178 3.35 2.14 -4.19
C ASN A 178 2.12 2.80 -4.81
N SER A 179 1.35 2.06 -5.61
CA SER A 179 0.14 2.62 -6.21
C SER A 179 -0.96 1.58 -6.38
N ILE A 180 -2.19 2.09 -6.41
CA ILE A 180 -3.43 1.35 -6.58
C ILE A 180 -4.16 1.94 -7.79
N GLU A 181 -4.73 1.07 -8.62
CA GLU A 181 -5.69 1.44 -9.66
C GLU A 181 -6.90 0.51 -9.58
N TYR A 182 -8.08 1.02 -9.88
CA TYR A 182 -9.30 0.24 -9.92
C TYR A 182 -9.76 0.05 -11.37
N ASP A 183 -9.97 -1.20 -11.77
CA ASP A 183 -10.53 -1.51 -13.09
C ASP A 183 -12.02 -1.85 -12.97
N PRO A 184 -12.92 -0.91 -13.32
CA PRO A 184 -14.36 -1.11 -13.21
C PRO A 184 -14.92 -2.14 -14.22
N LYS A 185 -14.13 -2.54 -15.21
CA LYS A 185 -14.59 -3.49 -16.24
C LYS A 185 -14.83 -4.89 -15.68
N ASP A 186 -14.07 -5.25 -14.67
CA ASP A 186 -14.11 -6.59 -14.10
C ASP A 186 -13.97 -6.60 -12.57
N ASP A 187 -14.25 -5.44 -11.93
CA ASP A 187 -14.22 -5.22 -10.49
C ASP A 187 -12.94 -5.76 -9.84
N SER A 188 -11.82 -5.25 -10.30
CA SER A 188 -10.50 -5.67 -9.84
C SER A 188 -9.62 -4.49 -9.49
N ILE A 189 -8.57 -4.76 -8.72
CA ILE A 189 -7.52 -3.79 -8.42
C ILE A 189 -6.23 -4.15 -9.16
N ILE A 190 -5.48 -3.13 -9.56
CA ILE A 190 -4.15 -3.26 -10.15
C ILE A 190 -3.19 -2.57 -9.20
N LEU A 191 -2.18 -3.29 -8.74
CA LEU A 191 -1.23 -2.82 -7.76
C LEU A 191 0.17 -2.74 -8.35
N SER A 192 0.83 -1.60 -8.20
CA SER A 192 2.28 -1.51 -8.42
C SER A 192 2.99 -1.88 -7.11
N ILE A 193 3.61 -3.04 -7.10
CA ILE A 193 4.24 -3.63 -5.93
C ILE A 193 5.75 -3.67 -6.18
N ARG A 194 6.50 -2.80 -5.49
CA ARG A 194 7.91 -2.53 -5.76
C ARG A 194 8.77 -3.79 -5.90
N HIS A 195 8.53 -4.78 -5.04
CA HIS A 195 9.35 -5.97 -4.95
C HIS A 195 8.72 -7.19 -5.62
N GLN A 196 7.53 -7.04 -6.20
CA GLN A 196 6.78 -8.15 -6.79
C GLN A 196 6.48 -7.94 -8.28
N GLY A 197 6.31 -6.69 -8.71
CA GLY A 197 5.86 -6.31 -10.05
C GLY A 197 4.51 -5.60 -10.04
N VAL A 198 3.84 -5.54 -11.18
CA VAL A 198 2.47 -5.04 -11.28
C VAL A 198 1.52 -6.23 -11.31
N ILE A 199 0.54 -6.25 -10.43
CA ILE A 199 -0.34 -7.40 -10.23
C ILE A 199 -1.80 -6.97 -10.26
N LYS A 200 -2.61 -7.68 -11.04
CA LYS A 200 -4.06 -7.51 -11.06
C LYS A 200 -4.74 -8.59 -10.23
N ILE A 201 -5.61 -8.17 -9.31
CA ILE A 201 -6.31 -9.05 -8.36
C ILE A 201 -7.80 -8.76 -8.41
N GLY A 202 -8.63 -9.79 -8.54
CA GLY A 202 -10.08 -9.66 -8.55
C GLY A 202 -10.67 -9.39 -7.16
N ARG A 203 -11.96 -9.06 -7.15
CA ARG A 203 -12.76 -8.98 -5.92
C ARG A 203 -12.78 -10.32 -5.16
N ASP A 204 -12.70 -11.41 -5.89
CA ASP A 204 -12.59 -12.78 -5.38
C ASP A 204 -11.22 -13.15 -4.81
N LYS A 205 -10.30 -12.17 -4.74
CA LYS A 205 -8.92 -12.31 -4.25
C LYS A 205 -8.04 -13.22 -5.13
N GLN A 206 -8.51 -13.56 -6.33
CA GLN A 206 -7.71 -14.31 -7.26
C GLN A 206 -6.83 -13.40 -8.11
N VAL A 207 -5.55 -13.78 -8.23
CA VAL A 207 -4.62 -13.10 -9.14
C VAL A 207 -5.03 -13.38 -10.57
N LYS A 208 -5.31 -12.35 -11.33
CA LYS A 208 -5.67 -12.42 -12.76
C LYS A 208 -4.43 -12.48 -13.63
N TRP A 209 -3.48 -11.60 -13.40
CA TRP A 209 -2.20 -11.60 -14.09
C TRP A 209 -1.11 -10.90 -13.26
N ILE A 210 0.14 -11.19 -13.61
CA ILE A 210 1.36 -10.63 -13.03
C ILE A 210 2.25 -10.10 -14.16
N LEU A 211 2.61 -8.85 -14.12
CA LEU A 211 3.66 -8.24 -14.94
C LEU A 211 4.92 -8.07 -14.08
N GLY A 212 5.88 -8.96 -14.24
CA GLY A 212 7.09 -8.95 -13.43
C GLY A 212 8.00 -10.13 -13.79
N THR A 213 9.08 -10.30 -13.01
CA THR A 213 9.98 -11.44 -13.20
C THR A 213 9.26 -12.78 -13.00
N PRO A 214 9.45 -13.78 -13.86
CA PRO A 214 8.88 -15.11 -13.68
C PRO A 214 9.57 -15.94 -12.58
N ALA A 215 10.71 -15.48 -12.06
CA ALA A 215 11.50 -16.23 -11.09
C ALA A 215 10.78 -16.36 -9.73
N GLY A 216 10.88 -17.53 -9.14
CA GLY A 216 10.48 -17.79 -7.75
C GLY A 216 8.98 -17.97 -7.49
N TRP A 217 8.09 -17.70 -8.46
CA TRP A 217 6.67 -17.93 -8.26
C TRP A 217 6.33 -19.41 -8.12
N SER A 218 5.46 -19.74 -7.18
CA SER A 218 4.91 -21.09 -7.02
C SER A 218 4.10 -21.53 -8.25
N ALA A 219 3.81 -22.82 -8.36
CA ALA A 219 3.02 -23.39 -9.45
C ALA A 219 1.66 -22.67 -9.62
N LYS A 220 1.06 -22.19 -8.52
CA LYS A 220 -0.19 -21.43 -8.50
C LYS A 220 -0.17 -20.19 -9.39
N PHE A 221 0.99 -19.55 -9.55
CA PHE A 221 1.11 -18.27 -10.25
C PHE A 221 1.84 -18.32 -11.57
N LYS A 222 2.50 -19.44 -11.92
CA LYS A 222 3.32 -19.54 -13.14
C LYS A 222 2.55 -19.19 -14.42
N ASP A 223 1.29 -19.60 -14.51
CA ASP A 223 0.44 -19.31 -15.65
C ASP A 223 -0.19 -17.90 -15.62
N LYS A 224 -0.02 -17.18 -14.52
CA LYS A 224 -0.49 -15.80 -14.35
C LYS A 224 0.57 -14.77 -14.76
N VAL A 225 1.84 -15.18 -14.83
CA VAL A 225 2.91 -14.27 -15.25
C VAL A 225 2.81 -14.01 -16.74
N LEU A 226 2.68 -12.73 -17.09
CA LEU A 226 2.60 -12.29 -18.48
C LEU A 226 3.92 -12.60 -19.20
N LYS A 227 3.82 -13.11 -20.41
CA LYS A 227 4.96 -13.39 -21.28
C LYS A 227 5.10 -12.27 -22.31
N PRO A 228 6.31 -11.72 -22.51
CA PRO A 228 6.52 -10.73 -23.54
C PRO A 228 6.31 -11.33 -24.92
N VAL A 229 5.61 -10.60 -25.77
CA VAL A 229 5.38 -10.99 -27.17
C VAL A 229 5.66 -9.80 -28.09
N ASP A 230 6.00 -10.07 -29.34
CA ASP A 230 6.10 -9.05 -30.37
C ASP A 230 4.71 -8.59 -30.86
N SER A 231 4.68 -7.65 -31.81
CA SER A 231 3.44 -7.13 -32.39
C SER A 231 2.59 -8.17 -33.13
N HIS A 232 3.13 -9.35 -33.41
CA HIS A 232 2.48 -10.47 -34.05
C HIS A 232 2.08 -11.57 -33.07
N GLY A 233 2.30 -11.35 -31.75
CA GLY A 233 1.97 -12.31 -30.70
C GLY A 233 3.00 -13.44 -30.53
N LYS A 234 4.16 -13.35 -31.18
CA LYS A 234 5.25 -14.32 -31.02
C LYS A 234 6.04 -14.02 -29.74
N ALA A 235 6.27 -15.06 -28.92
CA ALA A 235 7.04 -14.92 -27.68
C ALA A 235 8.43 -14.35 -27.94
N LEU A 236 8.81 -13.34 -27.17
CA LEU A 236 10.18 -12.83 -27.11
C LEU A 236 10.96 -13.71 -26.13
N THR A 237 12.14 -14.14 -26.51
CA THR A 237 13.06 -14.94 -25.71
C THR A 237 13.99 -14.06 -24.88
#